data_e6d50a2bd25e274bd40c0a7248b2976c
#
_entry.id   e6d50a2bd25e274bd40c0a7248b2976c
#
_cell.length_a   1.000
_cell.length_b   1.000
_cell.length_c   1.000
_cell.angle_alpha   90.00
_cell.angle_beta   90.00
_cell.angle_gamma   90.00
#
_symmetry.space_group_name_H-M   'P 1'
#
loop_
_entity.id
_entity.type
_entity.pdbx_description
1 polymer ?
#
loop_
_entity_poly.entity_id
_entity_poly.type
_entity_poly.pdbx_seq_one_letter_code
_entity_poly.pdbx_strand_id
1 'polypeptide(L)'
;PYRRQRQMCIRDSAYTIVSEAGASVYSASKLAAQEFPDFDVSLRSAVSIARRMQDPLAELVKIDPRSIGVGQYQHDLKQNELTAALDGVVEHCVNSVGVELSTASAELLSHVAGIGPALAKNIVAYRDENGLPSRAALKKVPKLGPRAYEQCAGFLRVPESKNVLDNTGVHPESYDAAKGLLELLGATPKDARDLPARLNAYGAEKAAVALGVGVPTLRDIAKELSKPGRDPRDELPAPILRTDVLDIKDLKPGMVLTGTVRNVIDFGVFVDIGVHQDGLVHISQMSDKFIKHPLEVVSVGDIVEVKVMSVDLKKQRIQLTMKL
;
A
#
# COMPACT_ATOMS: atom_id res chain seq x y z
N PRO A 1 10.43 26.34 31.55
CA PRO A 1 10.35 24.87 31.40
C PRO A 1 9.63 24.48 30.10
N TYR A 2 8.52 25.13 29.77
CA TYR A 2 7.72 24.77 28.56
C TYR A 2 8.47 24.98 27.24
N ARG A 3 9.36 25.94 27.15
CA ARG A 3 10.13 26.21 25.92
C ARG A 3 11.24 25.18 25.69
N ARG A 4 11.87 24.66 26.76
CA ARG A 4 12.88 23.58 26.66
C ARG A 4 12.26 22.22 26.33
N GLN A 5 11.11 21.90 26.91
CA GLN A 5 10.37 20.66 26.57
C GLN A 5 9.89 20.66 25.13
N ARG A 6 9.36 21.80 24.61
CA ARG A 6 9.01 21.92 23.19
C ARG A 6 10.22 21.75 22.26
N GLN A 7 11.38 22.28 22.62
CA GLN A 7 12.61 22.12 21.83
C GLN A 7 13.15 20.69 21.88
N MET A 8 13.01 19.98 22.99
CA MET A 8 13.36 18.55 23.08
C MET A 8 12.44 17.69 22.20
N CYS A 9 11.12 17.90 22.29
CA CYS A 9 10.17 17.16 21.44
C CYS A 9 10.39 17.40 19.94
N ILE A 10 10.76 18.61 19.52
CA ILE A 10 11.03 18.94 18.11
C ILE A 10 12.33 18.28 17.61
N ARG A 11 13.32 18.04 18.47
CA ARG A 11 14.59 17.41 18.07
C ARG A 11 14.46 15.90 17.82
N ASP A 12 13.53 15.24 18.51
CA ASP A 12 13.35 13.79 18.44
C ASP A 12 12.15 13.38 17.56
N SER A 13 11.45 14.36 16.97
CA SER A 13 10.29 14.11 16.12
C SER A 13 10.68 14.20 14.65
N ALA A 14 10.30 13.19 13.89
CA ALA A 14 10.35 13.23 12.43
C ALA A 14 8.96 13.60 11.88
N TYR A 15 8.92 14.23 10.72
CA TYR A 15 7.69 14.57 10.03
C TYR A 15 7.72 14.09 8.57
N THR A 16 6.54 13.91 8.01
CA THR A 16 6.38 13.62 6.58
C THR A 16 5.14 14.33 6.05
N ILE A 17 5.11 14.53 4.74
CA ILE A 17 3.96 15.11 4.07
C ILE A 17 3.10 13.97 3.52
N VAL A 18 1.82 13.97 3.89
CA VAL A 18 0.85 12.98 3.43
C VAL A 18 -0.21 13.66 2.58
N SER A 19 -0.60 13.05 1.46
CA SER A 19 -1.65 13.57 0.60
C SER A 19 -2.98 13.68 1.35
N GLU A 20 -3.63 14.85 1.28
CA GLU A 20 -4.95 15.09 1.85
C GLU A 20 -6.10 14.85 0.85
N ALA A 21 -5.81 14.37 -0.36
CA ALA A 21 -6.81 14.16 -1.41
C ALA A 21 -8.02 13.36 -0.89
N GLY A 22 -9.22 13.89 -1.05
CA GLY A 22 -10.47 13.27 -0.59
C GLY A 22 -10.70 13.27 0.93
N ALA A 23 -9.81 13.80 1.76
CA ALA A 23 -9.99 13.80 3.22
C ALA A 23 -11.23 14.60 3.66
N SER A 24 -11.55 15.68 2.97
CA SER A 24 -12.77 16.46 3.21
C SER A 24 -14.05 15.66 2.89
N VAL A 25 -14.04 14.84 1.85
CA VAL A 25 -15.15 13.96 1.48
C VAL A 25 -15.38 12.90 2.57
N TYR A 26 -14.31 12.26 3.02
CA TYR A 26 -14.40 11.29 4.11
C TYR A 26 -14.92 11.94 5.39
N SER A 27 -14.31 13.04 5.84
CA SER A 27 -14.65 13.66 7.13
C SER A 27 -16.08 14.13 7.25
N ALA A 28 -16.72 14.51 6.12
CA ALA A 28 -18.13 14.87 6.03
C ALA A 28 -19.07 13.66 5.86
N SER A 29 -18.52 12.44 5.66
CA SER A 29 -19.33 11.25 5.41
C SER A 29 -20.02 10.72 6.67
N LYS A 30 -21.10 9.94 6.46
CA LYS A 30 -21.76 9.20 7.54
C LYS A 30 -20.84 8.20 8.22
N LEU A 31 -19.92 7.59 7.45
CA LEU A 31 -18.94 6.64 7.95
C LEU A 31 -18.01 7.31 8.97
N ALA A 32 -17.43 8.46 8.63
CA ALA A 32 -16.57 9.20 9.55
C ALA A 32 -17.32 9.66 10.82
N ALA A 33 -18.62 10.00 10.70
CA ALA A 33 -19.44 10.33 11.85
C ALA A 33 -19.69 9.12 12.77
N GLN A 34 -19.76 7.90 12.22
CA GLN A 34 -19.90 6.66 13.00
C GLN A 34 -18.58 6.24 13.64
N GLU A 35 -17.44 6.37 12.91
CA GLU A 35 -16.11 6.06 13.44
C GLU A 35 -15.69 7.01 14.57
N PHE A 36 -16.05 8.29 14.45
CA PHE A 36 -15.64 9.34 15.38
C PHE A 36 -16.82 10.26 15.73
N PRO A 37 -17.79 9.81 16.52
CA PRO A 37 -18.99 10.58 16.84
C PRO A 37 -18.67 11.89 17.59
N ASP A 38 -17.64 11.87 18.45
CA ASP A 38 -17.26 12.99 19.29
C ASP A 38 -16.31 13.99 18.62
N PHE A 39 -15.81 13.67 17.40
CA PHE A 39 -14.87 14.54 16.70
C PHE A 39 -15.60 15.44 15.70
N ASP A 40 -15.11 16.65 15.56
CA ASP A 40 -15.53 17.54 14.49
C ASP A 40 -14.95 17.10 13.13
N VAL A 41 -15.40 17.74 12.05
CA VAL A 41 -14.99 17.43 10.68
C VAL A 41 -13.48 17.58 10.49
N SER A 42 -12.86 18.58 11.12
CA SER A 42 -11.43 18.86 11.01
C SER A 42 -10.60 17.77 11.68
N LEU A 43 -11.00 17.35 12.88
CA LEU A 43 -10.33 16.25 13.59
C LEU A 43 -10.48 14.91 12.86
N ARG A 44 -11.67 14.62 12.30
CA ARG A 44 -11.88 13.42 11.47
C ARG A 44 -10.96 13.41 10.26
N SER A 45 -10.81 14.56 9.57
CA SER A 45 -9.90 14.71 8.44
C SER A 45 -8.45 14.49 8.87
N ALA A 46 -8.02 15.09 9.97
CA ALA A 46 -6.65 14.95 10.50
C ALA A 46 -6.32 13.49 10.85
N VAL A 47 -7.25 12.77 11.48
CA VAL A 47 -7.07 11.33 11.80
C VAL A 47 -6.94 10.51 10.53
N SER A 48 -7.79 10.75 9.51
CA SER A 48 -7.71 10.03 8.24
C SER A 48 -6.36 10.26 7.55
N ILE A 49 -5.89 11.51 7.47
CA ILE A 49 -4.59 11.83 6.88
C ILE A 49 -3.44 11.13 7.65
N ALA A 50 -3.48 11.15 8.99
CA ALA A 50 -2.47 10.48 9.81
C ALA A 50 -2.46 8.95 9.60
N ARG A 51 -3.63 8.31 9.51
CA ARG A 51 -3.77 6.88 9.28
C ARG A 51 -3.28 6.43 7.90
N ARG A 52 -3.32 7.31 6.88
CA ARG A 52 -2.74 7.01 5.55
C ARG A 52 -1.24 6.73 5.62
N MET A 53 -0.55 7.27 6.64
CA MET A 53 0.86 6.96 6.88
C MET A 53 1.05 5.52 7.35
N GLN A 54 0.09 4.97 8.10
CA GLN A 54 0.14 3.62 8.64
C GLN A 54 -0.35 2.59 7.62
N ASP A 55 -1.54 2.82 7.05
CA ASP A 55 -2.16 1.97 6.03
C ASP A 55 -2.96 2.83 5.04
N PRO A 56 -2.34 3.26 3.94
CA PRO A 56 -3.01 4.09 2.94
C PRO A 56 -4.21 3.38 2.31
N LEU A 57 -4.13 2.07 2.07
CA LEU A 57 -5.21 1.32 1.43
C LEU A 57 -6.46 1.27 2.32
N ALA A 58 -6.29 0.97 3.61
CA ALA A 58 -7.39 0.89 4.57
C ALA A 58 -8.15 2.23 4.73
N GLU A 59 -7.49 3.35 4.52
CA GLU A 59 -8.12 4.67 4.57
C GLU A 59 -8.69 5.11 3.22
N LEU A 60 -7.99 4.86 2.11
CA LEU A 60 -8.42 5.31 0.79
C LEU A 60 -9.65 4.56 0.27
N VAL A 61 -9.84 3.29 0.63
CA VAL A 61 -11.07 2.53 0.27
C VAL A 61 -12.36 3.11 0.86
N LYS A 62 -12.27 3.98 1.88
CA LYS A 62 -13.40 4.69 2.48
C LYS A 62 -13.88 5.87 1.65
N ILE A 63 -13.16 6.22 0.60
CA ILE A 63 -13.40 7.40 -0.25
C ILE A 63 -13.72 6.92 -1.66
N ASP A 64 -14.80 7.45 -2.25
CA ASP A 64 -15.09 7.20 -3.66
C ASP A 64 -13.90 7.65 -4.53
N PRO A 65 -13.29 6.77 -5.34
CA PRO A 65 -12.14 7.11 -6.17
C PRO A 65 -12.37 8.33 -7.08
N ARG A 66 -13.61 8.56 -7.53
CA ARG A 66 -13.98 9.72 -8.34
C ARG A 66 -13.80 11.05 -7.60
N SER A 67 -13.89 11.03 -6.27
CA SER A 67 -13.69 12.21 -5.42
C SER A 67 -12.21 12.58 -5.26
N ILE A 68 -11.29 11.66 -5.54
CA ILE A 68 -9.85 11.91 -5.51
C ILE A 68 -9.36 12.47 -6.85
N GLY A 69 -10.13 12.25 -7.92
CA GLY A 69 -9.82 12.66 -9.27
C GLY A 69 -9.14 11.56 -10.07
N VAL A 70 -9.92 10.88 -10.91
CA VAL A 70 -9.46 9.78 -11.77
C VAL A 70 -8.78 10.29 -13.03
N GLY A 71 -9.28 11.40 -13.56
CA GLY A 71 -8.76 12.03 -14.75
C GLY A 71 -9.52 13.28 -15.15
N GLN A 72 -8.90 14.07 -16.05
CA GLN A 72 -9.44 15.36 -16.50
C GLN A 72 -10.83 15.22 -17.14
N TYR A 73 -11.08 14.13 -17.86
CA TYR A 73 -12.32 13.90 -18.61
C TYR A 73 -13.26 12.89 -17.94
N GLN A 74 -13.12 12.67 -16.63
CA GLN A 74 -13.98 11.70 -15.93
C GLN A 74 -15.48 12.01 -16.03
N HIS A 75 -15.85 13.28 -16.19
CA HIS A 75 -17.24 13.72 -16.31
C HIS A 75 -17.84 13.44 -17.70
N ASP A 76 -17.01 13.26 -18.72
CA ASP A 76 -17.43 12.96 -20.09
C ASP A 76 -17.67 11.46 -20.31
N LEU A 77 -17.27 10.63 -19.33
CA LEU A 77 -17.46 9.18 -19.38
C LEU A 77 -18.84 8.78 -18.86
N LYS A 78 -19.32 7.62 -19.29
CA LYS A 78 -20.52 7.01 -18.71
C LYS A 78 -20.25 6.63 -17.25
N GLN A 79 -20.90 7.30 -16.33
CA GLN A 79 -20.62 7.20 -14.90
C GLN A 79 -20.77 5.78 -14.34
N ASN A 80 -21.74 5.00 -14.82
CA ASN A 80 -21.93 3.60 -14.39
C ASN A 80 -20.77 2.70 -14.82
N GLU A 81 -20.27 2.88 -16.04
CA GLU A 81 -19.13 2.10 -16.55
C GLU A 81 -17.83 2.51 -15.82
N LEU A 82 -17.64 3.80 -15.59
CA LEU A 82 -16.51 4.32 -14.82
C LEU A 82 -16.53 3.78 -13.38
N THR A 83 -17.68 3.81 -12.71
CA THR A 83 -17.81 3.27 -11.35
C THR A 83 -17.46 1.79 -11.32
N ALA A 84 -18.04 0.99 -12.21
CA ALA A 84 -17.78 -0.45 -12.25
C ALA A 84 -16.30 -0.77 -12.52
N ALA A 85 -15.63 0.00 -13.39
CA ALA A 85 -14.22 -0.16 -13.67
C ALA A 85 -13.35 0.20 -12.43
N LEU A 86 -13.67 1.29 -11.74
CA LEU A 86 -12.96 1.71 -10.55
C LEU A 86 -13.15 0.75 -9.38
N ASP A 87 -14.38 0.26 -9.16
CA ASP A 87 -14.68 -0.76 -8.14
C ASP A 87 -13.87 -2.03 -8.42
N GLY A 88 -13.77 -2.46 -9.68
CA GLY A 88 -12.95 -3.61 -10.08
C GLY A 88 -11.45 -3.38 -9.81
N VAL A 89 -10.94 -2.17 -10.01
CA VAL A 89 -9.54 -1.83 -9.69
C VAL A 89 -9.31 -1.85 -8.18
N VAL A 90 -10.21 -1.27 -7.40
CA VAL A 90 -10.11 -1.28 -5.92
C VAL A 90 -10.15 -2.70 -5.40
N GLU A 91 -11.10 -3.52 -5.86
CA GLU A 91 -11.19 -4.93 -5.50
C GLU A 91 -9.90 -5.69 -5.86
N HIS A 92 -9.36 -5.48 -7.05
CA HIS A 92 -8.11 -6.09 -7.48
C HIS A 92 -6.94 -5.68 -6.57
N CYS A 93 -6.81 -4.40 -6.25
CA CYS A 93 -5.75 -3.90 -5.36
C CYS A 93 -5.86 -4.50 -3.95
N VAL A 94 -7.07 -4.51 -3.37
CA VAL A 94 -7.31 -5.07 -2.04
C VAL A 94 -6.97 -6.57 -1.99
N ASN A 95 -7.42 -7.33 -2.98
CA ASN A 95 -7.18 -8.77 -3.04
C ASN A 95 -5.71 -9.12 -3.31
N SER A 96 -4.99 -8.33 -4.12
CA SER A 96 -3.56 -8.57 -4.40
C SER A 96 -2.66 -8.27 -3.19
N VAL A 97 -3.00 -7.27 -2.39
CA VAL A 97 -2.31 -6.96 -1.13
C VAL A 97 -2.66 -8.00 -0.06
N GLY A 98 -3.93 -8.40 -0.01
CA GLY A 98 -4.49 -9.18 1.08
C GLY A 98 -4.88 -8.30 2.28
N VAL A 99 -5.78 -8.80 3.10
CA VAL A 99 -6.40 -8.05 4.20
C VAL A 99 -6.13 -8.75 5.53
N GLU A 100 -5.57 -8.01 6.48
CA GLU A 100 -5.39 -8.51 7.83
C GLU A 100 -6.73 -8.54 8.59
N LEU A 101 -7.15 -9.74 8.97
CA LEU A 101 -8.48 -9.98 9.53
C LEU A 101 -8.65 -9.38 10.93
N SER A 102 -7.56 -9.29 11.71
CA SER A 102 -7.58 -8.76 13.08
C SER A 102 -7.84 -7.26 13.15
N THR A 103 -7.43 -6.50 12.16
CA THR A 103 -7.44 -5.02 12.17
C THR A 103 -8.37 -4.40 11.12
N ALA A 104 -8.78 -5.17 10.11
CA ALA A 104 -9.56 -4.66 8.99
C ALA A 104 -10.90 -4.05 9.39
N SER A 105 -11.24 -2.92 8.77
CA SER A 105 -12.56 -2.30 8.85
C SER A 105 -13.59 -3.06 7.99
N ALA A 106 -14.89 -2.85 8.27
CA ALA A 106 -15.94 -3.44 7.45
C ALA A 106 -15.91 -2.94 6.00
N GLU A 107 -15.50 -1.69 5.80
CA GLU A 107 -15.32 -1.08 4.48
C GLU A 107 -14.24 -1.81 3.69
N LEU A 108 -13.05 -2.00 4.28
CA LEU A 108 -11.96 -2.72 3.63
C LEU A 108 -12.35 -4.17 3.32
N LEU A 109 -12.98 -4.86 4.26
CA LEU A 109 -13.46 -6.23 4.07
C LEU A 109 -14.51 -6.35 2.96
N SER A 110 -15.33 -5.31 2.72
CA SER A 110 -16.35 -5.33 1.67
C SER A 110 -15.79 -5.33 0.25
N HIS A 111 -14.51 -5.00 0.09
CA HIS A 111 -13.78 -5.10 -1.20
C HIS A 111 -13.05 -6.44 -1.37
N VAL A 112 -13.11 -7.34 -0.38
CA VAL A 112 -12.57 -8.69 -0.54
C VAL A 112 -13.55 -9.55 -1.34
N ALA A 113 -13.05 -10.29 -2.31
CA ALA A 113 -13.86 -11.17 -3.13
C ALA A 113 -14.73 -12.11 -2.27
N GLY A 114 -16.02 -12.18 -2.58
CA GLY A 114 -16.99 -12.99 -1.83
C GLY A 114 -17.52 -12.37 -0.54
N ILE A 115 -17.08 -11.17 -0.14
CA ILE A 115 -17.54 -10.48 1.06
C ILE A 115 -18.33 -9.22 0.67
N GLY A 116 -19.65 -9.28 0.79
CA GLY A 116 -20.47 -8.07 0.64
C GLY A 116 -20.55 -7.24 1.93
N PRO A 117 -21.06 -5.97 1.86
CA PRO A 117 -21.08 -5.05 2.99
C PRO A 117 -21.77 -5.59 4.27
N ALA A 118 -22.84 -6.38 4.11
CA ALA A 118 -23.55 -6.97 5.25
C ALA A 118 -22.71 -8.07 5.93
N LEU A 119 -22.01 -8.88 5.13
CA LEU A 119 -21.14 -9.93 5.64
C LEU A 119 -19.89 -9.35 6.29
N ALA A 120 -19.32 -8.28 5.73
CA ALA A 120 -18.20 -7.55 6.33
C ALA A 120 -18.51 -7.07 7.75
N LYS A 121 -19.69 -6.49 7.96
CA LYS A 121 -20.17 -6.09 9.30
C LYS A 121 -20.31 -7.26 10.26
N ASN A 122 -20.81 -8.39 9.79
CA ASN A 122 -20.94 -9.59 10.61
C ASN A 122 -19.56 -10.16 11.01
N ILE A 123 -18.57 -10.10 10.10
CA ILE A 123 -17.20 -10.53 10.37
C ILE A 123 -16.58 -9.65 11.47
N VAL A 124 -16.72 -8.32 11.34
CA VAL A 124 -16.21 -7.37 12.34
C VAL A 124 -16.90 -7.60 13.70
N ALA A 125 -18.22 -7.66 13.74
CA ALA A 125 -18.95 -7.90 14.97
C ALA A 125 -18.54 -9.21 15.64
N TYR A 126 -18.45 -10.30 14.88
CA TYR A 126 -18.02 -11.60 15.40
C TYR A 126 -16.57 -11.57 15.91
N ARG A 127 -15.68 -10.89 15.16
CA ARG A 127 -14.28 -10.69 15.57
C ARG A 127 -14.17 -9.98 16.90
N ASP A 128 -14.91 -8.89 17.07
CA ASP A 128 -14.85 -8.04 18.27
C ASP A 128 -15.41 -8.75 19.51
N GLU A 129 -16.36 -9.66 19.31
CA GLU A 129 -16.96 -10.47 20.42
C GLU A 129 -16.15 -11.73 20.75
N ASN A 130 -15.67 -12.45 19.74
CA ASN A 130 -15.15 -13.82 19.89
C ASN A 130 -13.68 -13.98 19.51
N GLY A 131 -13.11 -13.00 18.82
CA GLY A 131 -11.83 -13.11 18.16
C GLY A 131 -11.86 -13.99 16.89
N LEU A 132 -10.86 -13.84 16.05
CA LEU A 132 -10.67 -14.65 14.82
C LEU A 132 -9.22 -15.17 14.77
N PRO A 133 -8.88 -16.20 15.55
CA PRO A 133 -7.51 -16.68 15.72
C PRO A 133 -6.97 -17.46 14.52
N SER A 134 -7.77 -17.73 13.50
CA SER A 134 -7.39 -18.48 12.29
C SER A 134 -8.38 -18.24 11.16
N ARG A 135 -7.97 -18.52 9.93
CA ARG A 135 -8.90 -18.52 8.78
C ARG A 135 -10.07 -19.47 8.97
N ALA A 136 -9.83 -20.63 9.57
CA ALA A 136 -10.87 -21.61 9.83
C ALA A 136 -11.98 -21.07 10.78
N ALA A 137 -11.64 -20.13 11.67
CA ALA A 137 -12.61 -19.51 12.58
C ALA A 137 -13.70 -18.71 11.83
N LEU A 138 -13.41 -18.22 10.62
CA LEU A 138 -14.39 -17.55 9.74
C LEU A 138 -15.64 -18.39 9.47
N LYS A 139 -15.51 -19.72 9.41
CA LYS A 139 -16.66 -20.63 9.22
C LYS A 139 -17.73 -20.53 10.30
N LYS A 140 -17.40 -19.92 11.44
CA LYS A 140 -18.33 -19.69 12.57
C LYS A 140 -19.06 -18.36 12.47
N VAL A 141 -18.65 -17.48 11.56
CA VAL A 141 -19.26 -16.17 11.37
C VAL A 141 -20.69 -16.32 10.82
N PRO A 142 -21.69 -15.67 11.43
CA PRO A 142 -23.07 -15.75 10.95
C PRO A 142 -23.20 -15.26 9.49
N LYS A 143 -23.95 -16.02 8.68
CA LYS A 143 -24.19 -15.76 7.26
C LYS A 143 -22.98 -15.92 6.33
N LEU A 144 -21.83 -16.35 6.82
CA LEU A 144 -20.69 -16.72 6.00
C LEU A 144 -20.85 -18.19 5.59
N GLY A 145 -21.39 -18.40 4.37
CA GLY A 145 -21.59 -19.75 3.82
C GLY A 145 -20.29 -20.33 3.25
N PRO A 146 -20.29 -21.66 2.92
CA PRO A 146 -19.12 -22.35 2.37
C PRO A 146 -18.56 -21.65 1.13
N ARG A 147 -19.43 -21.27 0.20
CA ARG A 147 -19.04 -20.61 -1.06
C ARG A 147 -18.36 -19.24 -0.81
N ALA A 148 -18.88 -18.44 0.12
CA ALA A 148 -18.26 -17.17 0.48
C ALA A 148 -16.89 -17.38 1.14
N TYR A 149 -16.76 -18.41 2.00
CA TYR A 149 -15.49 -18.81 2.59
C TYR A 149 -14.46 -19.21 1.53
N GLU A 150 -14.81 -20.04 0.58
CA GLU A 150 -13.94 -20.44 -0.53
C GLU A 150 -13.47 -19.25 -1.35
N GLN A 151 -14.33 -18.25 -1.58
CA GLN A 151 -13.96 -17.07 -2.34
C GLN A 151 -13.03 -16.12 -1.58
N CYS A 152 -13.23 -15.92 -0.27
CA CYS A 152 -12.51 -14.89 0.48
C CYS A 152 -11.26 -15.38 1.22
N ALA A 153 -11.20 -16.66 1.58
CA ALA A 153 -10.20 -17.18 2.52
C ALA A 153 -8.75 -16.99 2.04
N GLY A 154 -8.50 -17.03 0.74
CA GLY A 154 -7.17 -16.80 0.15
C GLY A 154 -6.64 -15.38 0.33
N PHE A 155 -7.52 -14.40 0.47
CA PHE A 155 -7.17 -12.98 0.55
C PHE A 155 -7.08 -12.45 1.99
N LEU A 156 -7.54 -13.22 2.95
CA LEU A 156 -7.52 -12.82 4.36
C LEU A 156 -6.27 -13.34 5.06
N ARG A 157 -5.61 -12.50 5.84
CA ARG A 157 -4.38 -12.81 6.58
C ARG A 157 -4.65 -12.84 8.08
N VAL A 158 -4.07 -13.82 8.76
CA VAL A 158 -4.13 -13.93 10.24
C VAL A 158 -2.69 -14.15 10.74
N PRO A 159 -1.92 -13.09 10.99
CA PRO A 159 -0.51 -13.20 11.40
C PRO A 159 -0.31 -13.98 12.68
N GLU A 160 -1.25 -13.88 13.62
CA GLU A 160 -1.20 -14.53 14.94
C GLU A 160 -1.68 -15.99 14.94
N SER A 161 -2.06 -16.53 13.76
CA SER A 161 -2.52 -17.91 13.67
C SER A 161 -1.41 -18.91 14.01
N LYS A 162 -1.79 -19.99 14.70
CA LYS A 162 -0.91 -21.14 14.91
C LYS A 162 -0.49 -21.82 13.60
N ASN A 163 -1.30 -21.70 12.57
CA ASN A 163 -0.99 -22.19 11.24
C ASN A 163 -0.34 -21.04 10.42
N VAL A 164 0.96 -21.16 10.17
CA VAL A 164 1.72 -20.16 9.42
C VAL A 164 1.13 -19.89 8.01
N LEU A 165 0.47 -20.87 7.42
CA LEU A 165 -0.20 -20.74 6.12
C LEU A 165 -1.35 -19.72 6.13
N ASP A 166 -1.95 -19.43 7.28
CA ASP A 166 -3.00 -18.42 7.42
C ASP A 166 -2.49 -16.99 7.19
N ASN A 167 -1.17 -16.79 7.24
CA ASN A 167 -0.52 -15.50 6.92
C ASN A 167 0.14 -15.50 5.53
N THR A 168 -0.33 -16.30 4.60
CA THR A 168 0.18 -16.40 3.22
C THR A 168 -0.94 -16.22 2.20
N GLY A 169 -0.60 -16.05 0.90
CA GLY A 169 -1.56 -16.06 -0.20
C GLY A 169 -2.08 -17.47 -0.57
N VAL A 170 -1.54 -18.51 0.05
CA VAL A 170 -1.98 -19.88 -0.23
C VAL A 170 -3.42 -20.09 0.21
N HIS A 171 -4.26 -20.58 -0.71
CA HIS A 171 -5.65 -20.87 -0.39
C HIS A 171 -5.78 -22.09 0.56
N PRO A 172 -6.74 -22.12 1.51
CA PRO A 172 -6.89 -23.23 2.44
C PRO A 172 -7.04 -24.61 1.80
N GLU A 173 -7.63 -24.72 0.62
CA GLU A 173 -7.72 -25.96 -0.15
C GLU A 173 -6.36 -26.51 -0.59
N SER A 174 -5.37 -25.63 -0.71
CA SER A 174 -4.00 -25.99 -1.11
C SER A 174 -3.07 -26.22 0.07
N TYR A 175 -3.57 -26.20 1.31
CA TYR A 175 -2.72 -26.34 2.50
C TYR A 175 -2.01 -27.70 2.58
N ASP A 176 -2.67 -28.77 2.18
CA ASP A 176 -2.07 -30.10 2.17
C ASP A 176 -0.96 -30.19 1.11
N ALA A 177 -1.20 -29.62 -0.06
CA ALA A 177 -0.17 -29.52 -1.11
C ALA A 177 1.02 -28.63 -0.65
N ALA A 178 0.73 -27.53 0.04
CA ALA A 178 1.78 -26.64 0.57
C ALA A 178 2.63 -27.31 1.65
N LYS A 179 2.01 -28.05 2.58
CA LYS A 179 2.72 -28.84 3.59
C LYS A 179 3.53 -29.96 2.95
N GLY A 180 2.92 -30.71 2.03
CA GLY A 180 3.62 -31.76 1.30
C GLY A 180 4.80 -31.23 0.49
N LEU A 181 4.70 -30.03 -0.09
CA LEU A 181 5.81 -29.39 -0.80
C LEU A 181 6.97 -29.05 0.16
N LEU A 182 6.67 -28.52 1.34
CA LEU A 182 7.68 -28.22 2.37
C LEU A 182 8.39 -29.49 2.83
N GLU A 183 7.63 -30.56 3.10
CA GLU A 183 8.17 -31.86 3.49
C GLU A 183 9.03 -32.48 2.39
N LEU A 184 8.55 -32.47 1.14
CA LEU A 184 9.23 -33.03 -0.02
C LEU A 184 10.59 -32.36 -0.28
N LEU A 185 10.66 -31.04 -0.05
CA LEU A 185 11.87 -30.24 -0.28
C LEU A 185 12.72 -30.05 0.99
N GLY A 186 12.32 -30.66 2.12
CA GLY A 186 13.03 -30.56 3.40
C GLY A 186 13.12 -29.11 3.90
N ALA A 187 12.08 -28.31 3.64
CA ALA A 187 12.02 -26.90 4.02
C ALA A 187 11.06 -26.67 5.18
N THR A 188 11.35 -25.68 6.01
CA THR A 188 10.41 -25.17 7.00
C THR A 188 9.79 -23.85 6.49
N PRO A 189 8.61 -23.44 6.99
CA PRO A 189 8.03 -22.15 6.59
C PRO A 189 8.94 -20.94 6.86
N LYS A 190 9.91 -21.07 7.78
CA LYS A 190 10.89 -20.02 8.08
C LYS A 190 12.02 -19.93 7.05
N ASP A 191 12.34 -21.06 6.43
CA ASP A 191 13.46 -21.20 5.46
C ASP A 191 12.94 -21.30 4.02
N ALA A 192 11.71 -20.88 3.78
CA ALA A 192 11.03 -21.04 2.50
C ALA A 192 11.49 -20.03 1.41
N ARG A 193 12.42 -19.12 1.72
CA ARG A 193 12.88 -18.08 0.75
C ARG A 193 13.40 -18.69 -0.56
N ASP A 194 14.10 -19.81 -0.49
CA ASP A 194 14.70 -20.49 -1.64
C ASP A 194 13.80 -21.58 -2.24
N LEU A 195 12.55 -21.67 -1.79
CA LEU A 195 11.63 -22.73 -2.20
C LEU A 195 11.42 -22.81 -3.73
N PRO A 196 11.29 -21.70 -4.48
CA PRO A 196 11.19 -21.74 -5.93
C PRO A 196 12.43 -22.34 -6.60
N ALA A 197 13.64 -22.04 -6.10
CA ALA A 197 14.88 -22.60 -6.60
C ALA A 197 15.01 -24.09 -6.28
N ARG A 198 14.65 -24.51 -5.06
CA ARG A 198 14.61 -25.91 -4.64
C ARG A 198 13.60 -26.72 -5.46
N LEU A 199 12.42 -26.16 -5.73
CA LEU A 199 11.41 -26.80 -6.58
C LEU A 199 11.91 -27.01 -8.00
N ASN A 200 12.60 -26.03 -8.58
CA ASN A 200 13.19 -26.16 -9.90
C ASN A 200 14.31 -27.21 -9.93
N ALA A 201 15.16 -27.27 -8.90
CA ALA A 201 16.24 -28.26 -8.78
C ALA A 201 15.70 -29.70 -8.60
N TYR A 202 14.63 -29.88 -7.83
CA TYR A 202 13.96 -31.18 -7.66
C TYR A 202 13.24 -31.65 -8.92
N GLY A 203 12.71 -30.69 -9.68
CA GLY A 203 11.89 -30.89 -10.86
C GLY A 203 10.41 -30.70 -10.55
N ALA A 204 9.87 -29.56 -10.99
CA ALA A 204 8.47 -29.16 -10.72
C ALA A 204 7.44 -30.20 -11.19
N GLU A 205 7.70 -30.89 -12.30
CA GLU A 205 6.82 -31.94 -12.83
C GLU A 205 6.80 -33.18 -11.93
N LYS A 206 7.95 -33.58 -11.39
CA LYS A 206 8.04 -34.70 -10.43
C LYS A 206 7.30 -34.40 -9.13
N ALA A 207 7.47 -33.18 -8.63
CA ALA A 207 6.78 -32.72 -7.44
C ALA A 207 5.24 -32.64 -7.67
N ALA A 208 4.82 -32.18 -8.84
CA ALA A 208 3.41 -32.11 -9.23
C ALA A 208 2.73 -33.49 -9.20
N VAL A 209 3.38 -34.48 -9.78
CA VAL A 209 2.89 -35.87 -9.77
C VAL A 209 2.85 -36.43 -8.34
N ALA A 210 3.91 -36.19 -7.55
CA ALA A 210 3.99 -36.70 -6.17
C ALA A 210 2.91 -36.10 -5.25
N LEU A 211 2.52 -34.84 -5.48
CA LEU A 211 1.56 -34.12 -4.64
C LEU A 211 0.14 -34.07 -5.24
N GLY A 212 -0.06 -34.62 -6.45
CA GLY A 212 -1.36 -34.67 -7.11
C GLY A 212 -1.91 -33.30 -7.53
N VAL A 213 -1.04 -32.29 -7.76
CA VAL A 213 -1.43 -30.92 -8.12
C VAL A 213 -0.74 -30.46 -9.40
N GLY A 214 -1.31 -29.45 -10.08
CA GLY A 214 -0.72 -28.89 -11.29
C GLY A 214 0.60 -28.17 -11.05
N VAL A 215 1.52 -28.22 -12.03
CA VAL A 215 2.81 -27.49 -11.98
C VAL A 215 2.62 -25.97 -11.76
N PRO A 216 1.67 -25.27 -12.41
CA PRO A 216 1.41 -23.86 -12.14
C PRO A 216 1.08 -23.62 -10.66
N THR A 217 0.15 -24.39 -10.11
CA THR A 217 -0.26 -24.30 -8.69
C THR A 217 0.91 -24.48 -7.73
N LEU A 218 1.80 -25.45 -7.99
CA LEU A 218 3.00 -25.64 -7.17
C LEU A 218 3.96 -24.45 -7.23
N ARG A 219 4.15 -23.89 -8.40
CA ARG A 219 4.98 -22.69 -8.56
C ARG A 219 4.42 -21.51 -7.81
N ASP A 220 3.08 -21.32 -7.86
CA ASP A 220 2.41 -20.26 -7.13
C ASP A 220 2.52 -20.48 -5.61
N ILE A 221 2.28 -21.70 -5.13
CA ILE A 221 2.49 -22.07 -3.72
C ILE A 221 3.94 -21.80 -3.29
N ALA A 222 4.93 -22.22 -4.08
CA ALA A 222 6.33 -22.01 -3.75
C ALA A 222 6.69 -20.52 -3.70
N LYS A 223 6.14 -19.71 -4.61
CA LYS A 223 6.30 -18.25 -4.65
C LYS A 223 5.68 -17.59 -3.43
N GLU A 224 4.47 -17.97 -3.06
CA GLU A 224 3.76 -17.43 -1.89
C GLU A 224 4.46 -17.81 -0.59
N LEU A 225 4.91 -19.05 -0.47
CA LEU A 225 5.64 -19.51 0.72
C LEU A 225 7.03 -18.88 0.83
N SER A 226 7.68 -18.53 -0.28
CA SER A 226 8.98 -17.85 -0.25
C SER A 226 8.92 -16.46 0.37
N LYS A 227 7.73 -15.87 0.46
CA LYS A 227 7.49 -14.52 0.94
C LYS A 227 6.28 -14.50 1.91
N PRO A 228 6.31 -15.26 3.01
CA PRO A 228 5.20 -15.31 3.94
C PRO A 228 4.98 -13.93 4.58
N GLY A 229 3.72 -13.49 4.60
CA GLY A 229 3.35 -12.19 5.14
C GLY A 229 3.80 -10.99 4.33
N ARG A 230 4.32 -11.20 3.09
CA ARG A 230 4.74 -10.09 2.25
C ARG A 230 3.54 -9.25 1.83
N ASP A 231 3.62 -7.99 2.15
CA ASP A 231 2.80 -6.95 1.56
C ASP A 231 3.52 -6.44 0.30
N PRO A 232 2.89 -6.43 -0.89
CA PRO A 232 3.47 -5.82 -2.07
C PRO A 232 3.91 -4.35 -1.85
N ARG A 233 3.32 -3.69 -0.87
CA ARG A 233 3.67 -2.32 -0.47
C ARG A 233 5.05 -2.22 0.19
N ASP A 234 5.58 -3.30 0.76
CA ASP A 234 6.92 -3.32 1.36
C ASP A 234 8.05 -3.12 0.33
N GLU A 235 7.73 -3.32 -0.97
CA GLU A 235 8.65 -3.02 -2.08
C GLU A 235 8.59 -1.56 -2.51
N LEU A 236 7.58 -0.82 -2.04
CA LEU A 236 7.52 0.63 -2.28
C LEU A 236 8.54 1.35 -1.40
N PRO A 237 9.06 2.49 -1.88
CA PRO A 237 9.98 3.29 -1.10
C PRO A 237 9.34 3.69 0.23
N ALA A 238 10.09 3.51 1.33
CA ALA A 238 9.64 3.96 2.64
C ALA A 238 9.37 5.47 2.65
N PRO A 239 8.39 5.95 3.41
CA PRO A 239 8.13 7.37 3.53
C PRO A 239 9.38 8.13 3.99
N ILE A 240 9.68 9.25 3.33
CA ILE A 240 10.81 10.09 3.72
C ILE A 240 10.44 10.79 5.01
N LEU A 241 10.99 10.31 6.14
CA LEU A 241 10.86 10.96 7.43
C LEU A 241 11.92 12.06 7.54
N ARG A 242 11.49 13.27 7.80
CA ARG A 242 12.35 14.45 7.92
C ARG A 242 12.46 14.89 9.37
N THR A 243 13.65 15.27 9.78
CA THR A 243 13.94 15.82 11.10
C THR A 243 14.09 17.33 11.09
N ASP A 244 14.40 17.90 9.91
CA ASP A 244 14.61 19.33 9.72
C ASP A 244 13.48 19.93 8.87
N VAL A 245 12.85 20.97 9.38
CA VAL A 245 11.90 21.79 8.61
C VAL A 245 12.72 22.73 7.75
N LEU A 246 12.80 22.45 6.46
CA LEU A 246 13.45 23.34 5.50
C LEU A 246 12.43 24.34 4.96
N ASP A 247 12.69 25.62 5.14
CA ASP A 247 12.02 26.68 4.36
C ASP A 247 12.82 26.89 3.05
N ILE A 248 12.18 27.39 2.02
CA ILE A 248 12.83 27.76 0.74
C ILE A 248 14.04 28.70 0.96
N LYS A 249 14.03 29.46 2.05
CA LYS A 249 15.12 30.36 2.48
C LYS A 249 16.35 29.64 2.99
N ASP A 250 16.18 28.40 3.45
CA ASP A 250 17.26 27.60 4.04
C ASP A 250 18.02 26.83 2.95
N LEU A 251 17.46 26.78 1.74
CA LEU A 251 18.07 26.11 0.59
C LEU A 251 19.27 26.90 0.07
N LYS A 252 20.41 26.22 -0.02
CA LYS A 252 21.66 26.79 -0.59
C LYS A 252 22.03 26.03 -1.85
N PRO A 253 22.50 26.74 -2.89
CA PRO A 253 23.08 26.09 -4.07
C PRO A 253 24.17 25.08 -3.63
N GLY A 254 24.15 23.91 -4.24
CA GLY A 254 25.05 22.81 -3.91
C GLY A 254 24.55 21.83 -2.86
N MET A 255 23.45 22.09 -2.14
CA MET A 255 22.84 21.11 -1.24
C MET A 255 22.31 19.91 -2.00
N VAL A 256 22.63 18.72 -1.53
CA VAL A 256 22.07 17.46 -2.04
C VAL A 256 20.92 17.04 -1.11
N LEU A 257 19.77 16.78 -1.71
CA LEU A 257 18.53 16.46 -0.99
C LEU A 257 17.87 15.25 -1.66
N THR A 258 17.21 14.45 -0.87
CA THR A 258 16.35 13.39 -1.37
C THR A 258 14.94 13.95 -1.59
N GLY A 259 14.37 13.73 -2.75
CA GLY A 259 13.01 14.18 -3.09
C GLY A 259 12.19 13.10 -3.77
N THR A 260 10.89 13.35 -3.86
CA THR A 260 9.94 12.47 -4.55
C THR A 260 9.45 13.14 -5.82
N VAL A 261 9.47 12.42 -6.94
CA VAL A 261 8.95 12.91 -8.23
C VAL A 261 7.43 13.04 -8.13
N ARG A 262 6.92 14.27 -8.21
CA ARG A 262 5.47 14.56 -8.17
C ARG A 262 4.82 14.61 -9.52
N ASN A 263 5.52 15.16 -10.51
CA ASN A 263 4.98 15.30 -11.85
C ASN A 263 6.09 15.20 -12.89
N VAL A 264 5.77 14.59 -14.02
CA VAL A 264 6.66 14.42 -15.18
C VAL A 264 6.03 15.13 -16.37
N ILE A 265 6.76 16.06 -16.97
CA ILE A 265 6.33 16.86 -18.12
C ILE A 265 7.41 16.80 -19.21
N ASP A 266 7.10 17.20 -20.43
CA ASP A 266 7.98 17.04 -21.60
C ASP A 266 9.37 17.66 -21.42
N PHE A 267 9.48 18.77 -20.69
CA PHE A 267 10.75 19.49 -20.51
C PHE A 267 11.43 19.22 -19.16
N GLY A 268 10.91 18.34 -18.32
CA GLY A 268 11.53 18.00 -17.04
C GLY A 268 10.60 17.38 -16.04
N VAL A 269 11.03 17.35 -14.77
CA VAL A 269 10.26 16.77 -13.66
C VAL A 269 10.18 17.71 -12.48
N PHE A 270 9.04 17.69 -11.80
CA PHE A 270 8.85 18.37 -10.54
C PHE A 270 9.12 17.40 -9.39
N VAL A 271 10.01 17.80 -8.49
CA VAL A 271 10.46 16.99 -7.37
C VAL A 271 10.14 17.71 -6.06
N ASP A 272 9.40 17.04 -5.19
CA ASP A 272 9.16 17.48 -3.82
C ASP A 272 10.39 17.18 -2.96
N ILE A 273 11.08 18.21 -2.57
CA ILE A 273 12.27 18.14 -1.69
C ILE A 273 11.95 18.50 -0.24
N GLY A 274 10.64 18.65 0.11
CA GLY A 274 10.15 18.93 1.45
C GLY A 274 10.10 20.37 1.87
N VAL A 275 10.17 21.27 0.93
CA VAL A 275 9.76 22.66 1.09
C VAL A 275 8.37 22.82 0.49
N HIS A 276 7.65 23.90 0.83
CA HIS A 276 6.29 24.14 0.32
C HIS A 276 6.19 24.27 -1.20
N GLN A 277 7.30 24.24 -1.92
CA GLN A 277 7.39 24.43 -3.37
C GLN A 277 8.17 23.30 -4.01
N ASP A 278 7.63 22.70 -5.05
CA ASP A 278 8.34 21.68 -5.82
C ASP A 278 9.51 22.31 -6.61
N GLY A 279 10.63 21.60 -6.62
CA GLY A 279 11.78 21.98 -7.44
C GLY A 279 11.68 21.40 -8.85
N LEU A 280 12.14 22.16 -9.86
CA LEU A 280 12.17 21.71 -11.25
C LEU A 280 13.56 21.15 -11.60
N VAL A 281 13.61 19.91 -12.07
CA VAL A 281 14.76 19.32 -12.76
C VAL A 281 14.46 19.38 -14.26
N HIS A 282 15.17 20.23 -15.00
CA HIS A 282 15.03 20.30 -16.45
C HIS A 282 15.57 19.02 -17.10
N ILE A 283 15.02 18.61 -18.25
CA ILE A 283 15.41 17.38 -18.95
C ILE A 283 16.92 17.27 -19.19
N SER A 284 17.61 18.38 -19.49
CA SER A 284 19.07 18.41 -19.65
C SER A 284 19.87 18.17 -18.36
N GLN A 285 19.22 18.22 -17.20
CA GLN A 285 19.81 18.05 -15.87
C GLN A 285 19.43 16.70 -15.22
N MET A 286 18.75 15.83 -15.96
CA MET A 286 18.28 14.52 -15.43
C MET A 286 19.31 13.41 -15.65
N SER A 287 20.03 13.42 -16.77
CA SER A 287 20.98 12.38 -17.11
C SER A 287 22.15 12.96 -17.91
N ASP A 288 23.32 12.32 -17.83
CA ASP A 288 24.49 12.64 -18.68
C ASP A 288 24.30 12.14 -20.10
N LYS A 289 23.42 11.16 -20.30
CA LYS A 289 23.04 10.66 -21.63
C LYS A 289 21.89 11.49 -22.18
N PHE A 290 21.86 11.64 -23.51
CA PHE A 290 20.72 12.27 -24.17
C PHE A 290 19.47 11.42 -23.98
N ILE A 291 18.41 12.02 -23.46
CA ILE A 291 17.08 11.42 -23.29
C ILE A 291 16.05 12.21 -24.10
N LYS A 292 15.10 11.53 -24.71
CA LYS A 292 14.04 12.16 -25.51
C LYS A 292 12.89 12.61 -24.63
N HIS A 293 12.59 11.82 -23.58
CA HIS A 293 11.49 12.12 -22.67
C HIS A 293 11.88 11.80 -21.23
N PRO A 294 11.51 12.61 -20.24
CA PRO A 294 11.83 12.38 -18.83
C PRO A 294 11.39 11.03 -18.26
N LEU A 295 10.29 10.44 -18.76
CA LEU A 295 9.81 9.11 -18.37
C LEU A 295 10.78 7.96 -18.71
N GLU A 296 11.82 8.21 -19.54
CA GLU A 296 12.88 7.21 -19.78
C GLU A 296 13.80 7.04 -18.56
N VAL A 297 13.79 7.99 -17.64
CA VAL A 297 14.70 8.04 -16.49
C VAL A 297 13.96 7.87 -15.16
N VAL A 298 12.78 8.51 -15.01
CA VAL A 298 12.02 8.50 -13.76
C VAL A 298 10.52 8.44 -14.01
N SER A 299 9.80 7.90 -13.03
CA SER A 299 8.34 7.85 -12.98
C SER A 299 7.80 8.67 -11.81
N VAL A 300 6.52 9.03 -11.87
CA VAL A 300 5.84 9.68 -10.73
C VAL A 300 5.87 8.75 -9.51
N GLY A 301 6.29 9.30 -8.37
CA GLY A 301 6.45 8.55 -7.13
C GLY A 301 7.87 8.06 -6.86
N ASP A 302 8.78 8.13 -7.83
CA ASP A 302 10.18 7.72 -7.62
C ASP A 302 10.88 8.64 -6.62
N ILE A 303 11.74 8.04 -5.80
CA ILE A 303 12.64 8.76 -4.90
C ILE A 303 13.95 9.00 -5.61
N VAL A 304 14.34 10.26 -5.71
CA VAL A 304 15.54 10.69 -6.43
C VAL A 304 16.42 11.59 -5.56
N GLU A 305 17.74 11.46 -5.71
CA GLU A 305 18.68 12.42 -5.16
C GLU A 305 18.85 13.59 -6.14
N VAL A 306 18.69 14.80 -5.60
CA VAL A 306 18.80 16.04 -6.38
C VAL A 306 19.68 17.05 -5.69
N LYS A 307 20.40 17.82 -6.47
CA LYS A 307 21.24 18.90 -5.99
C LYS A 307 20.63 20.25 -6.35
N VAL A 308 20.58 21.14 -5.40
CA VAL A 308 20.07 22.51 -5.60
C VAL A 308 21.04 23.29 -6.48
N MET A 309 20.58 23.76 -7.62
CA MET A 309 21.35 24.62 -8.53
C MET A 309 21.16 26.10 -8.18
N SER A 310 19.92 26.53 -8.08
CA SER A 310 19.58 27.92 -7.76
C SER A 310 18.22 28.01 -7.09
N VAL A 311 18.03 29.04 -6.28
CA VAL A 311 16.79 29.37 -5.60
C VAL A 311 16.42 30.81 -5.88
N ASP A 312 15.27 31.06 -6.49
CA ASP A 312 14.70 32.38 -6.71
C ASP A 312 13.59 32.63 -5.67
N LEU A 313 13.93 33.31 -4.59
CA LEU A 313 12.98 33.61 -3.50
C LEU A 313 11.84 34.53 -3.95
N LYS A 314 12.05 35.40 -4.95
CA LYS A 314 11.01 36.32 -5.42
C LYS A 314 9.94 35.60 -6.26
N LYS A 315 10.38 34.67 -7.11
CA LYS A 315 9.51 33.87 -7.96
C LYS A 315 9.11 32.53 -7.34
N GLN A 316 9.61 32.21 -6.15
CA GLN A 316 9.45 30.95 -5.48
C GLN A 316 9.78 29.75 -6.38
N ARG A 317 10.92 29.83 -7.10
CA ARG A 317 11.37 28.79 -8.02
C ARG A 317 12.65 28.17 -7.55
N ILE A 318 12.70 26.84 -7.57
CA ILE A 318 13.86 26.05 -7.19
C ILE A 318 14.29 25.27 -8.44
N GLN A 319 15.55 25.44 -8.85
CA GLN A 319 16.14 24.67 -9.91
C GLN A 319 17.02 23.57 -9.32
N LEU A 320 16.81 22.36 -9.79
CA LEU A 320 17.46 21.16 -9.30
C LEU A 320 18.20 20.46 -10.44
N THR A 321 19.17 19.63 -10.10
CA THR A 321 19.86 18.71 -11.03
C THR A 321 19.96 17.32 -10.38
N MET A 322 19.82 16.29 -11.21
CA MET A 322 20.11 14.90 -10.83
C MET A 322 21.56 14.49 -11.17
N LYS A 323 22.33 15.41 -11.77
CA LYS A 323 23.78 15.23 -12.02
C LYS A 323 24.52 15.64 -10.74
N LEU A 324 24.88 14.68 -9.94
CA LEU A 324 25.51 14.86 -8.62
C LEU A 324 27.01 15.10 -8.72
#